data_4efa65539ef72aad2e7aaf660c5c53d9
#
_entry.id   4efa65539ef72aad2e7aaf660c5c53d9
#
_cell.length_a   1.000
_cell.length_b   1.000
_cell.length_c   1.000
_cell.angle_alpha   90.00
_cell.angle_beta   90.00
_cell.angle_gamma   90.00
#
_symmetry.space_group_name_H-M   'P 1'
#
loop_
_entity.id
_entity.type
_entity.pdbx_description
1 polymer ?
#
loop_
_entity_poly.entity_id
_entity_poly.type
_entity_poly.pdbx_seq_one_letter_code
_entity_poly.pdbx_strand_id
1 'polypeptide(L)'
;MTNTIITIGREFGSGGCEIGHKLAEKLGVKCYDKDMLDLAAKESGICQEIFESHDEKPTNSFLYSLVMDTYSFGYSSGSYTDMPLNHKVFLAQFDAIKKIAKDGPCVLVGRCADYALEDNPELLSVFIHADMDARIRRIARDFDLTDAKAKDMIRKTDKQRSSYYNYYTNKRWGDANSYQFCLDSSKLGIEGTVEAILKLIEIKDNQEINKKIY
;
A
#
# COMPACT_ATOMS: atom_id res chain seq x y z
N MET A 1 22.11 5.20 7.20
CA MET A 1 21.03 4.75 6.29
C MET A 1 19.91 4.24 7.18
N THR A 2 18.67 4.60 6.90
CA THR A 2 17.51 4.08 7.65
C THR A 2 17.28 2.61 7.35
N ASN A 3 16.78 1.85 8.33
CA ASN A 3 16.25 0.49 8.11
C ASN A 3 14.74 0.51 7.91
N THR A 4 14.12 1.70 7.93
CA THR A 4 12.67 1.85 7.92
C THR A 4 12.08 1.40 6.59
N ILE A 5 11.03 0.60 6.67
CA ILE A 5 10.17 0.21 5.55
C ILE A 5 8.93 1.10 5.59
N ILE A 6 8.69 1.85 4.50
CA ILE A 6 7.60 2.80 4.44
C ILE A 6 6.46 2.20 3.60
N THR A 7 5.24 2.17 4.15
CA THR A 7 4.04 1.83 3.41
C THR A 7 3.15 3.05 3.24
N ILE A 8 2.63 3.26 2.03
CA ILE A 8 1.80 4.42 1.68
C ILE A 8 0.42 3.97 1.21
N GLY A 9 -0.57 4.06 2.14
CA GLY A 9 -1.99 4.09 1.78
C GLY A 9 -2.33 5.46 1.18
N ARG A 10 -3.28 5.52 0.24
CA ARG A 10 -3.54 6.79 -0.45
C ARG A 10 -4.92 6.87 -1.08
N GLU A 11 -5.53 8.03 -1.02
CA GLU A 11 -6.68 8.39 -1.85
C GLU A 11 -6.24 8.61 -3.31
N PHE A 12 -7.15 8.37 -4.28
CA PHE A 12 -6.87 8.64 -5.68
C PHE A 12 -6.83 10.16 -5.94
N GLY A 13 -5.77 10.62 -6.60
CA GLY A 13 -5.52 12.04 -6.83
C GLY A 13 -4.87 12.79 -5.65
N SER A 14 -4.58 12.14 -4.50
CA SER A 14 -3.85 12.77 -3.40
C SER A 14 -2.35 12.98 -3.68
N GLY A 15 -1.81 12.42 -4.77
CA GLY A 15 -0.38 12.46 -5.06
C GLY A 15 0.46 11.41 -4.31
N GLY A 16 -0.19 10.48 -3.59
CA GLY A 16 0.53 9.50 -2.77
C GLY A 16 1.52 8.62 -3.54
N CYS A 17 1.27 8.33 -4.83
CA CYS A 17 2.23 7.59 -5.66
C CYS A 17 3.47 8.45 -5.97
N GLU A 18 3.28 9.70 -6.38
CA GLU A 18 4.38 10.65 -6.62
C GLU A 18 5.21 10.90 -5.36
N ILE A 19 4.53 11.06 -4.21
CA ILE A 19 5.19 11.19 -2.90
C ILE A 19 6.04 9.94 -2.60
N GLY A 20 5.53 8.75 -2.86
CA GLY A 20 6.27 7.49 -2.66
C GLY A 20 7.54 7.42 -3.50
N HIS A 21 7.48 7.77 -4.78
CA HIS A 21 8.64 7.79 -5.66
C HIS A 21 9.69 8.82 -5.23
N LYS A 22 9.27 10.06 -4.93
CA LYS A 22 10.19 11.12 -4.46
C LYS A 22 10.82 10.78 -3.11
N LEU A 23 10.06 10.16 -2.22
CA LEU A 23 10.57 9.69 -0.94
C LEU A 23 11.64 8.62 -1.12
N ALA A 24 11.37 7.62 -1.97
CA ALA A 24 12.31 6.57 -2.28
C ALA A 24 13.61 7.10 -2.91
N GLU A 25 13.49 8.06 -3.84
CA GLU A 25 14.64 8.74 -4.45
C GLU A 25 15.50 9.45 -3.40
N LYS A 26 14.88 10.26 -2.50
CA LYS A 26 15.61 10.95 -1.43
C LYS A 26 16.28 10.02 -0.43
N LEU A 27 15.68 8.86 -0.18
CA LEU A 27 16.23 7.84 0.72
C LEU A 27 17.25 6.91 0.04
N GLY A 28 17.34 6.93 -1.29
CA GLY A 28 18.19 6.01 -2.05
C GLY A 28 17.71 4.56 -1.99
N VAL A 29 16.39 4.33 -1.86
CA VAL A 29 15.76 3.01 -1.76
C VAL A 29 14.82 2.75 -2.94
N LYS A 30 14.37 1.51 -3.11
CA LYS A 30 13.39 1.16 -4.15
C LYS A 30 11.96 1.58 -3.75
N CYS A 31 11.18 2.01 -4.76
CA CYS A 31 9.74 2.19 -4.64
C CYS A 31 9.04 1.05 -5.40
N TYR A 32 8.11 0.38 -4.72
CA TYR A 32 7.34 -0.71 -5.28
C TYR A 32 5.86 -0.31 -5.39
N ASP A 33 5.40 -0.07 -6.59
CA ASP A 33 3.99 0.12 -6.95
C ASP A 33 3.63 -0.88 -8.06
N LYS A 34 3.95 -0.57 -9.29
CA LYS A 34 3.71 -1.47 -10.42
C LYS A 34 4.67 -2.67 -10.41
N ASP A 35 5.91 -2.46 -10.00
CA ASP A 35 6.94 -3.50 -9.97
C ASP A 35 6.59 -4.63 -8.97
N MET A 36 5.81 -4.32 -7.93
CA MET A 36 5.33 -5.32 -6.99
C MET A 36 4.36 -6.31 -7.65
N LEU A 37 3.50 -5.84 -8.56
CA LEU A 37 2.63 -6.73 -9.36
C LEU A 37 3.46 -7.68 -10.21
N ASP A 38 4.48 -7.16 -10.88
CA ASP A 38 5.36 -7.93 -11.75
C ASP A 38 6.11 -9.00 -10.93
N LEU A 39 6.59 -8.63 -9.76
CA LEU A 39 7.26 -9.58 -8.86
C LEU A 39 6.29 -10.64 -8.35
N ALA A 40 5.13 -10.25 -7.88
CA ALA A 40 4.09 -11.17 -7.41
C ALA A 40 3.65 -12.14 -8.52
N ALA A 41 3.48 -11.64 -9.75
CA ALA A 41 3.13 -12.46 -10.90
C ALA A 41 4.20 -13.53 -11.20
N LYS A 42 5.46 -13.14 -11.16
CA LYS A 42 6.59 -14.06 -11.39
C LYS A 42 6.65 -15.17 -10.34
N GLU A 43 6.45 -14.83 -9.07
CA GLU A 43 6.58 -15.78 -7.97
C GLU A 43 5.39 -16.75 -7.85
N SER A 44 4.20 -16.28 -8.19
CA SER A 44 2.99 -17.12 -8.16
C SER A 44 2.82 -18.02 -9.40
N GLY A 45 3.58 -17.79 -10.48
CA GLY A 45 3.40 -18.47 -11.76
C GLY A 45 2.09 -18.09 -12.48
N ILE A 46 1.40 -17.02 -12.04
CA ILE A 46 0.19 -16.50 -12.68
C ILE A 46 0.61 -15.47 -13.72
N CYS A 47 -0.04 -15.48 -14.88
CA CYS A 47 0.24 -14.50 -15.94
C CYS A 47 0.00 -13.06 -15.47
N GLN A 48 0.90 -12.15 -15.82
CA GLN A 48 0.86 -10.74 -15.43
C GLN A 48 -0.49 -10.06 -15.82
N GLU A 49 -1.05 -10.38 -16.99
CA GLU A 49 -2.33 -9.85 -17.45
C GLU A 49 -3.48 -10.17 -16.49
N ILE A 50 -3.42 -11.34 -15.84
CA ILE A 50 -4.42 -11.75 -14.84
C ILE A 50 -4.28 -10.90 -13.58
N PHE A 51 -3.06 -10.61 -13.15
CA PHE A 51 -2.80 -9.71 -12.01
C PHE A 51 -3.33 -8.30 -12.28
N GLU A 52 -3.01 -7.72 -13.43
CA GLU A 52 -3.46 -6.37 -13.81
C GLU A 52 -5.00 -6.27 -13.86
N SER A 53 -5.69 -7.33 -14.34
CA SER A 53 -7.15 -7.33 -14.42
C SER A 53 -7.87 -7.53 -13.08
N HIS A 54 -7.21 -8.13 -12.08
CA HIS A 54 -7.80 -8.49 -10.79
C HIS A 54 -7.24 -7.69 -9.61
N ASP A 55 -6.26 -6.82 -9.86
CA ASP A 55 -5.66 -5.98 -8.84
C ASP A 55 -6.69 -5.07 -8.15
N GLU A 56 -6.61 -4.99 -6.83
CA GLU A 56 -7.52 -4.20 -5.99
C GLU A 56 -9.03 -4.53 -6.15
N LYS A 57 -9.40 -5.75 -6.59
CA LYS A 57 -10.80 -6.20 -6.65
C LYS A 57 -11.11 -7.19 -5.52
N PRO A 58 -12.11 -6.92 -4.66
CA PRO A 58 -12.51 -7.85 -3.60
C PRO A 58 -13.33 -9.03 -4.13
N THR A 59 -13.21 -10.17 -3.48
CA THR A 59 -14.04 -11.37 -3.73
C THR A 59 -15.08 -11.59 -2.63
N ASN A 60 -16.05 -12.47 -2.86
CA ASN A 60 -17.12 -12.78 -1.91
C ASN A 60 -16.63 -13.47 -0.62
N SER A 61 -17.27 -13.13 0.46
CA SER A 61 -16.88 -13.07 1.87
C SER A 61 -16.53 -14.37 2.61
N PHE A 62 -16.97 -15.55 2.20
CA PHE A 62 -16.89 -16.77 3.03
C PHE A 62 -15.50 -17.42 3.06
N LEU A 63 -14.71 -17.26 2.02
CA LEU A 63 -13.40 -17.92 1.88
C LEU A 63 -12.27 -17.18 2.60
N TYR A 64 -12.49 -15.93 3.02
CA TYR A 64 -11.48 -15.11 3.69
C TYR A 64 -11.07 -15.67 5.07
N SER A 65 -12.03 -16.06 5.89
CA SER A 65 -11.74 -16.64 7.22
C SER A 65 -10.97 -17.95 7.11
N LEU A 66 -11.24 -18.74 6.08
CA LEU A 66 -10.55 -20.02 5.85
C LEU A 66 -9.09 -19.85 5.45
N VAL A 67 -8.81 -18.76 4.70
CA VAL A 67 -7.46 -18.45 4.22
C VAL A 67 -6.58 -17.91 5.33
N MET A 68 -7.11 -17.06 6.20
CA MET A 68 -6.35 -16.50 7.35
C MET A 68 -6.03 -17.57 8.39
N ASP A 69 -6.93 -18.52 8.65
CA ASP A 69 -6.65 -19.67 9.52
C ASP A 69 -5.53 -20.58 8.96
N THR A 70 -5.44 -20.69 7.64
CA THR A 70 -4.39 -21.49 6.97
C THR A 70 -3.00 -20.86 7.07
N TYR A 71 -2.93 -19.52 7.10
CA TYR A 71 -1.66 -18.80 7.30
C TYR A 71 -1.09 -18.98 8.72
N SER A 72 -1.95 -19.18 9.71
CA SER A 72 -1.55 -19.44 11.10
C SER A 72 -0.97 -20.86 11.31
N PHE A 73 -1.20 -21.79 10.38
CA PHE A 73 -0.85 -23.22 10.54
C PHE A 73 0.24 -23.78 9.58
N GLY A 74 0.92 -22.94 8.83
CA GLY A 74 2.06 -23.39 7.99
C GLY A 74 1.61 -24.08 6.69
N TYR A 75 2.17 -23.62 5.60
CA TYR A 75 1.90 -24.01 4.22
C TYR A 75 1.91 -25.54 4.00
N SER A 76 0.78 -26.08 3.58
CA SER A 76 0.71 -27.37 2.89
C SER A 76 0.32 -27.12 1.43
N SER A 77 1.16 -27.58 0.54
CA SER A 77 1.22 -27.32 -0.91
C SER A 77 -0.01 -27.81 -1.73
N GLY A 78 -1.06 -28.31 -1.10
CA GLY A 78 -2.20 -28.93 -1.78
C GLY A 78 -3.46 -28.07 -1.99
N SER A 79 -3.59 -26.93 -1.32
CA SER A 79 -4.85 -26.15 -1.28
C SER A 79 -4.97 -25.05 -2.35
N TYR A 80 -3.96 -24.83 -3.17
CA TYR A 80 -3.91 -23.70 -4.12
C TYR A 80 -4.84 -23.86 -5.34
N THR A 81 -5.21 -25.09 -5.71
CA THR A 81 -5.95 -25.37 -6.96
C THR A 81 -7.40 -24.90 -6.94
N ASP A 82 -8.07 -24.92 -5.78
CA ASP A 82 -9.51 -24.61 -5.67
C ASP A 82 -9.82 -23.18 -5.19
N MET A 83 -8.80 -22.35 -4.91
CA MET A 83 -9.00 -20.97 -4.49
C MET A 83 -9.46 -20.05 -5.62
N PRO A 84 -10.38 -19.10 -5.34
CA PRO A 84 -10.71 -18.03 -6.28
C PRO A 84 -9.46 -17.22 -6.68
N LEU A 85 -9.38 -16.86 -7.96
CA LEU A 85 -8.22 -16.20 -8.53
C LEU A 85 -7.79 -14.92 -7.78
N ASN A 86 -8.75 -14.11 -7.33
CA ASN A 86 -8.47 -12.87 -6.58
C ASN A 86 -7.79 -13.14 -5.23
N HIS A 87 -8.10 -14.27 -4.58
CA HIS A 87 -7.40 -14.68 -3.35
C HIS A 87 -5.96 -15.11 -3.65
N LYS A 88 -5.76 -15.85 -4.75
CA LYS A 88 -4.40 -16.23 -5.18
C LYS A 88 -3.55 -14.98 -5.46
N VAL A 89 -4.13 -13.98 -6.14
CA VAL A 89 -3.45 -12.69 -6.40
C VAL A 89 -3.10 -11.99 -5.10
N PHE A 90 -4.04 -11.88 -4.15
CA PHE A 90 -3.78 -11.25 -2.85
C PHE A 90 -2.66 -11.97 -2.09
N LEU A 91 -2.69 -13.29 -2.00
CA LEU A 91 -1.68 -14.07 -1.29
C LEU A 91 -0.30 -13.93 -1.94
N ALA A 92 -0.23 -13.98 -3.27
CA ALA A 92 1.02 -13.79 -3.98
C ALA A 92 1.60 -12.37 -3.76
N GLN A 93 0.75 -11.34 -3.74
CA GLN A 93 1.17 -9.97 -3.41
C GLN A 93 1.64 -9.87 -1.94
N PHE A 94 0.93 -10.50 -1.02
CA PHE A 94 1.28 -10.54 0.40
C PHE A 94 2.66 -11.18 0.64
N ASP A 95 2.93 -12.32 0.01
CA ASP A 95 4.22 -13.01 0.09
C ASP A 95 5.34 -12.20 -0.55
N ALA A 96 5.09 -11.59 -1.71
CA ALA A 96 6.03 -10.71 -2.38
C ALA A 96 6.40 -9.50 -1.49
N ILE A 97 5.42 -8.87 -0.83
CA ILE A 97 5.65 -7.76 0.11
C ILE A 97 6.57 -8.20 1.24
N LYS A 98 6.29 -9.35 1.87
CA LYS A 98 7.13 -9.88 2.97
C LYS A 98 8.55 -10.20 2.52
N LYS A 99 8.71 -10.70 1.29
CA LYS A 99 10.03 -10.98 0.73
C LYS A 99 10.80 -9.70 0.44
N ILE A 100 10.18 -8.72 -0.23
CA ILE A 100 10.77 -7.41 -0.48
C ILE A 100 11.24 -6.74 0.82
N ALA A 101 10.41 -6.80 1.86
CA ALA A 101 10.74 -6.23 3.17
C ALA A 101 11.94 -6.91 3.86
N LYS A 102 12.23 -8.17 3.56
CA LYS A 102 13.42 -8.89 4.06
C LYS A 102 14.71 -8.46 3.34
N ASP A 103 14.60 -7.98 2.10
CA ASP A 103 15.74 -7.57 1.29
C ASP A 103 16.29 -6.20 1.73
N GLY A 104 15.57 -5.45 2.56
CA GLY A 104 16.01 -4.18 3.15
C GLY A 104 14.98 -3.06 3.06
N PRO A 105 15.40 -1.81 3.34
CA PRO A 105 14.53 -0.64 3.36
C PRO A 105 13.95 -0.35 1.98
N CYS A 106 12.66 -0.01 1.94
CA CYS A 106 11.93 0.25 0.70
C CYS A 106 10.68 1.11 0.96
N VAL A 107 10.09 1.62 -0.12
CA VAL A 107 8.78 2.26 -0.12
C VAL A 107 7.79 1.38 -0.88
N LEU A 108 6.67 1.06 -0.24
CA LEU A 108 5.60 0.22 -0.79
C LEU A 108 4.31 1.03 -0.90
N VAL A 109 3.69 1.08 -2.09
CA VAL A 109 2.52 1.92 -2.33
C VAL A 109 1.26 1.07 -2.54
N GLY A 110 0.41 0.99 -1.50
CA GLY A 110 -0.87 0.26 -1.52
C GLY A 110 -0.74 -1.24 -1.26
N ARG A 111 -1.64 -2.05 -1.85
CA ARG A 111 -1.69 -3.53 -1.78
C ARG A 111 -1.77 -4.09 -0.35
N CYS A 112 -2.36 -3.35 0.58
CA CYS A 112 -2.40 -3.73 2.00
C CYS A 112 -1.00 -4.03 2.59
N ALA A 113 0.04 -3.33 2.09
CA ALA A 113 1.41 -3.55 2.54
C ALA A 113 1.60 -3.24 4.03
N ASP A 114 0.88 -2.25 4.55
CA ASP A 114 0.81 -1.92 5.98
C ASP A 114 0.26 -3.07 6.83
N TYR A 115 -0.69 -3.85 6.29
CA TYR A 115 -1.21 -5.03 6.95
C TYR A 115 -0.26 -6.22 6.82
N ALA A 116 0.31 -6.44 5.64
CA ALA A 116 1.26 -7.53 5.42
C ALA A 116 2.51 -7.43 6.32
N LEU A 117 2.84 -6.21 6.76
CA LEU A 117 4.02 -5.89 7.56
C LEU A 117 3.69 -5.39 8.97
N GLU A 118 2.46 -5.59 9.46
CA GLU A 118 2.02 -5.01 10.74
C GLU A 118 2.87 -5.44 11.95
N ASP A 119 3.45 -6.64 11.91
CA ASP A 119 4.35 -7.15 12.94
C ASP A 119 5.82 -6.75 12.72
N ASN A 120 6.14 -6.01 11.64
CA ASN A 120 7.51 -5.62 11.36
C ASN A 120 7.88 -4.36 12.15
N PRO A 121 8.87 -4.41 13.06
CA PRO A 121 9.26 -3.25 13.88
C PRO A 121 9.79 -2.08 13.06
N GLU A 122 10.32 -2.34 11.86
CA GLU A 122 10.84 -1.31 10.96
C GLU A 122 9.74 -0.61 10.13
N LEU A 123 8.48 -1.05 10.26
CA LEU A 123 7.37 -0.46 9.53
C LEU A 123 7.10 0.99 9.95
N LEU A 124 6.93 1.87 8.95
CA LEU A 124 6.31 3.19 9.05
C LEU A 124 5.12 3.22 8.10
N SER A 125 3.90 3.12 8.61
CA SER A 125 2.68 3.16 7.79
C SER A 125 2.08 4.57 7.76
N VAL A 126 1.92 5.09 6.52
CA VAL A 126 1.40 6.45 6.27
C VAL A 126 0.19 6.36 5.35
N PHE A 127 -0.86 7.14 5.62
CA PHE A 127 -1.97 7.35 4.69
C PHE A 127 -1.94 8.78 4.15
N ILE A 128 -2.00 8.93 2.82
CA ILE A 128 -2.01 10.24 2.15
C ILE A 128 -3.42 10.54 1.64
N HIS A 129 -4.01 11.59 2.16
CA HIS A 129 -5.30 12.12 1.69
C HIS A 129 -5.15 13.55 1.15
N ALA A 130 -6.21 14.07 0.55
CA ALA A 130 -6.27 15.48 0.11
C ALA A 130 -7.71 15.95 -0.05
N ASP A 131 -7.93 17.26 -0.02
CA ASP A 131 -9.21 17.87 -0.32
C ASP A 131 -9.74 17.43 -1.69
N MET A 132 -11.04 17.18 -1.81
CA MET A 132 -11.66 16.71 -3.05
C MET A 132 -11.36 17.63 -4.24
N ASP A 133 -11.39 18.95 -4.04
CA ASP A 133 -11.13 19.92 -5.12
C ASP A 133 -9.68 19.88 -5.61
N ALA A 134 -8.72 19.68 -4.70
CA ALA A 134 -7.31 19.48 -5.07
C ALA A 134 -7.11 18.21 -5.88
N ARG A 135 -7.80 17.12 -5.49
CA ARG A 135 -7.78 15.83 -6.18
C ARG A 135 -8.42 15.91 -7.55
N ILE A 136 -9.56 16.59 -7.68
CA ILE A 136 -10.25 16.81 -8.97
C ILE A 136 -9.33 17.56 -9.93
N ARG A 137 -8.73 18.69 -9.50
CA ARG A 137 -7.81 19.47 -10.34
C ARG A 137 -6.62 18.61 -10.83
N ARG A 138 -6.05 17.78 -9.97
CA ARG A 138 -4.95 16.89 -10.34
C ARG A 138 -5.40 15.85 -11.37
N ILE A 139 -6.48 15.14 -11.12
CA ILE A 139 -6.96 14.08 -11.99
C ILE A 139 -7.49 14.63 -13.32
N ALA A 140 -8.18 15.79 -13.31
CA ALA A 140 -8.62 16.46 -14.53
C ALA A 140 -7.43 16.81 -15.44
N ARG A 141 -6.35 17.34 -14.85
CA ARG A 141 -5.12 17.67 -15.58
C ARG A 141 -4.39 16.42 -16.10
N ASP A 142 -4.20 15.43 -15.24
CA ASP A 142 -3.33 14.28 -15.52
C ASP A 142 -3.96 13.31 -16.55
N PHE A 143 -5.30 13.30 -16.65
CA PHE A 143 -6.07 12.43 -17.56
C PHE A 143 -6.84 13.18 -18.64
N ASP A 144 -6.66 14.50 -18.77
CA ASP A 144 -7.39 15.36 -19.71
C ASP A 144 -8.92 15.18 -19.61
N LEU A 145 -9.45 15.27 -18.38
CA LEU A 145 -10.86 15.08 -18.07
C LEU A 145 -11.52 16.37 -17.62
N THR A 146 -12.85 16.41 -17.80
CA THR A 146 -13.68 17.43 -17.11
C THR A 146 -13.72 17.14 -15.61
N ASP A 147 -13.93 18.18 -14.78
CA ASP A 147 -14.02 18.05 -13.32
C ASP A 147 -15.06 17.02 -12.88
N ALA A 148 -16.21 16.97 -13.57
CA ALA A 148 -17.26 15.98 -13.29
C ALA A 148 -16.77 14.54 -13.51
N LYS A 149 -16.09 14.27 -14.64
CA LYS A 149 -15.52 12.96 -14.94
C LYS A 149 -14.38 12.60 -13.98
N ALA A 150 -13.51 13.55 -13.65
CA ALA A 150 -12.45 13.39 -12.67
C ALA A 150 -13.01 13.00 -11.29
N LYS A 151 -14.07 13.70 -10.84
CA LYS A 151 -14.76 13.40 -9.58
C LYS A 151 -15.35 12.01 -9.55
N ASP A 152 -15.99 11.59 -10.64
CA ASP A 152 -16.54 10.23 -10.76
C ASP A 152 -15.45 9.16 -10.73
N MET A 153 -14.34 9.38 -11.43
CA MET A 153 -13.18 8.50 -11.42
C MET A 153 -12.59 8.37 -10.02
N ILE A 154 -12.42 9.48 -9.31
CA ILE A 154 -11.95 9.51 -7.92
C ILE A 154 -12.83 8.64 -7.03
N ARG A 155 -14.15 8.88 -7.05
CA ARG A 155 -15.10 8.13 -6.22
C ARG A 155 -15.09 6.63 -6.49
N LYS A 156 -15.04 6.24 -7.77
CA LYS A 156 -15.00 4.83 -8.18
C LYS A 156 -13.72 4.14 -7.72
N THR A 157 -12.58 4.80 -7.92
CA THR A 157 -11.27 4.27 -7.53
C THR A 157 -11.14 4.15 -6.01
N ASP A 158 -11.55 5.16 -5.25
CA ASP A 158 -11.50 5.11 -3.79
C ASP A 158 -12.46 4.06 -3.23
N LYS A 159 -13.66 3.93 -3.79
CA LYS A 159 -14.59 2.86 -3.42
C LYS A 159 -13.99 1.48 -3.66
N GLN A 160 -13.31 1.28 -4.78
CA GLN A 160 -12.64 0.01 -5.09
C GLN A 160 -11.52 -0.27 -4.08
N ARG A 161 -10.65 0.72 -3.81
CA ARG A 161 -9.54 0.60 -2.84
C ARG A 161 -10.03 0.33 -1.43
N SER A 162 -11.04 1.08 -0.96
CA SER A 162 -11.61 0.90 0.38
C SER A 162 -12.27 -0.47 0.53
N SER A 163 -13.02 -0.93 -0.49
CA SER A 163 -13.62 -2.26 -0.47
C SER A 163 -12.57 -3.36 -0.40
N TYR A 164 -11.49 -3.25 -1.19
CA TYR A 164 -10.37 -4.19 -1.18
C TYR A 164 -9.67 -4.21 0.18
N TYR A 165 -9.25 -3.05 0.68
CA TYR A 165 -8.55 -2.93 1.95
C TYR A 165 -9.37 -3.44 3.12
N ASN A 166 -10.62 -2.98 3.26
CA ASN A 166 -11.50 -3.38 4.36
C ASN A 166 -11.82 -4.88 4.33
N TYR A 167 -11.84 -5.48 3.14
CA TYR A 167 -12.11 -6.90 3.00
C TYR A 167 -10.91 -7.76 3.44
N TYR A 168 -9.69 -7.35 3.09
CA TYR A 168 -8.50 -8.17 3.34
C TYR A 168 -7.78 -7.87 4.65
N THR A 169 -8.08 -6.77 5.36
CA THR A 169 -7.26 -6.33 6.49
C THR A 169 -7.99 -6.26 7.83
N ASN A 170 -9.30 -6.43 7.90
CA ASN A 170 -10.11 -6.14 9.10
C ASN A 170 -9.95 -4.72 9.65
N LYS A 171 -9.31 -3.81 8.89
CA LYS A 171 -9.10 -2.39 9.20
C LYS A 171 -10.01 -1.54 8.30
N ARG A 172 -10.06 -0.24 8.55
CA ARG A 172 -10.81 0.71 7.72
C ARG A 172 -9.86 1.57 6.89
N TRP A 173 -10.04 1.52 5.57
CA TRP A 173 -9.27 2.35 4.65
C TRP A 173 -9.49 3.84 4.91
N GLY A 174 -8.39 4.60 5.06
CA GLY A 174 -8.43 6.04 5.33
C GLY A 174 -8.79 6.42 6.77
N ASP A 175 -9.04 5.46 7.66
CA ASP A 175 -9.25 5.73 9.08
C ASP A 175 -7.91 5.96 9.78
N ALA A 176 -7.82 7.04 10.58
CA ALA A 176 -6.60 7.40 11.29
C ALA A 176 -6.08 6.28 12.22
N ASN A 177 -6.96 5.42 12.74
CA ASN A 177 -6.57 4.30 13.59
C ASN A 177 -5.98 3.11 12.81
N SER A 178 -6.11 3.11 11.49
CA SER A 178 -5.57 2.04 10.63
C SER A 178 -4.10 2.25 10.25
N TYR A 179 -3.57 3.45 10.47
CA TYR A 179 -2.21 3.83 10.07
C TYR A 179 -1.49 4.53 11.22
N GLN A 180 -0.15 4.55 11.18
CA GLN A 180 0.62 5.29 12.18
C GLN A 180 0.52 6.80 11.97
N PHE A 181 0.42 7.25 10.70
CA PHE A 181 0.27 8.66 10.36
C PHE A 181 -0.69 8.85 9.19
N CYS A 182 -1.48 9.94 9.24
CA CYS A 182 -2.32 10.41 8.15
C CYS A 182 -1.92 11.84 7.79
N LEU A 183 -1.58 12.10 6.53
CA LEU A 183 -1.08 13.39 6.07
C LEU A 183 -1.96 13.96 4.94
N ASP A 184 -2.28 15.25 5.07
CA ASP A 184 -3.04 16.00 4.07
C ASP A 184 -2.09 16.66 3.06
N SER A 185 -1.97 16.07 1.88
CA SER A 185 -1.12 16.61 0.81
C SER A 185 -1.68 17.87 0.14
N SER A 186 -2.97 18.19 0.32
CA SER A 186 -3.54 19.44 -0.17
C SER A 186 -3.06 20.66 0.64
N LYS A 187 -2.64 20.45 1.88
CA LYS A 187 -2.09 21.50 2.77
C LYS A 187 -0.56 21.60 2.67
N LEU A 188 0.11 20.46 2.59
CA LEU A 188 1.57 20.39 2.59
C LEU A 188 2.18 20.49 1.19
N GLY A 189 1.41 20.21 0.14
CA GLY A 189 1.95 19.93 -1.19
C GLY A 189 2.70 18.60 -1.24
N ILE A 190 3.17 18.23 -2.44
CA ILE A 190 3.94 17.00 -2.62
C ILE A 190 5.26 17.07 -1.84
N GLU A 191 6.05 18.11 -2.06
CA GLU A 191 7.37 18.25 -1.43
C GLU A 191 7.27 18.37 0.10
N GLY A 192 6.35 19.18 0.61
CA GLY A 192 6.15 19.31 2.06
C GLY A 192 5.70 17.99 2.71
N THR A 193 4.91 17.18 1.99
CA THR A 193 4.51 15.85 2.49
C THR A 193 5.72 14.90 2.54
N VAL A 194 6.58 14.94 1.51
CA VAL A 194 7.84 14.15 1.51
C VAL A 194 8.73 14.57 2.67
N GLU A 195 8.94 15.87 2.90
CA GLU A 195 9.75 16.37 4.03
C GLU A 195 9.16 15.97 5.39
N ALA A 196 7.83 16.02 5.55
CA ALA A 196 7.17 15.56 6.77
C ALA A 196 7.45 14.08 7.03
N ILE A 197 7.36 13.21 6.01
CA ILE A 197 7.64 11.77 6.16
C ILE A 197 9.12 11.54 6.49
N LEU A 198 10.05 12.24 5.84
CA LEU A 198 11.48 12.15 6.16
C LEU A 198 11.75 12.51 7.63
N LYS A 199 11.07 13.52 8.15
CA LYS A 199 11.20 13.90 9.56
C LYS A 199 10.62 12.85 10.51
N LEU A 200 9.52 12.19 10.14
CA LEU A 200 8.97 11.07 10.92
C LEU A 200 9.94 9.88 10.98
N ILE A 201 10.61 9.56 9.86
CA ILE A 201 11.67 8.53 9.81
C ILE A 201 12.82 8.89 10.74
N GLU A 202 13.32 10.12 10.67
CA GLU A 202 14.40 10.59 11.55
C GLU A 202 14.03 10.45 13.04
N ILE A 203 12.81 10.83 13.41
CA ILE A 203 12.33 10.72 14.79
C ILE A 203 12.26 9.24 15.21
N LYS A 204 11.75 8.34 14.34
CA LYS A 204 11.68 6.91 14.61
C LYS A 204 13.06 6.32 14.82
N ASP A 205 13.98 6.56 13.88
CA ASP A 205 15.36 6.04 13.93
C ASP A 205 16.09 6.50 15.22
N ASN A 206 15.89 7.75 15.64
CA ASN A 206 16.48 8.29 16.87
C ASN A 206 15.89 7.63 18.14
N GLN A 207 14.60 7.30 18.14
CA GLN A 207 13.97 6.60 19.28
C GLN A 207 14.48 5.17 19.43
N GLU A 208 14.74 4.47 18.32
CA GLU A 208 15.29 3.11 18.33
C GLU A 208 16.74 3.08 18.83
N ILE A 209 17.55 4.06 18.45
CA ILE A 209 18.92 4.21 18.97
C ILE A 209 18.87 4.38 20.49
N ASN A 210 18.00 5.24 21.00
CA ASN A 210 17.86 5.48 22.43
C ASN A 210 17.40 4.23 23.20
N LYS A 211 16.50 3.41 22.66
CA LYS A 211 16.07 2.14 23.28
C LYS A 211 17.17 1.07 23.35
N LYS A 212 18.18 1.14 22.50
CA LYS A 212 19.32 0.20 22.51
C LYS A 212 20.45 0.62 23.47
N ILE A 213 20.41 1.86 23.97
CA ILE A 213 21.43 2.42 24.87
C ILE A 213 21.05 2.26 26.37
N TYR A 214 19.74 2.06 26.64
CA TYR A 214 19.17 1.82 27.98
C TYR A 214 18.60 0.41 28.08
#